data_02f7ea06f62afdab1510c57a909dad21
#
_entry.id   02f7ea06f62afdab1510c57a909dad21
#
_cell.length_a   1.000
_cell.length_b   1.000
_cell.length_c   1.000
_cell.angle_alpha   90.00
_cell.angle_beta   90.00
_cell.angle_gamma   90.00
#
_symmetry.space_group_name_H-M   'P 1'
#
loop_
_entity.id
_entity.type
_entity.pdbx_description
1 polymer ?
#
loop_
_entity_poly.entity_id
_entity_poly.type
_entity_poly.pdbx_seq_one_letter_code
_entity_poly.pdbx_strand_id
1 'polypeptide(L)'
;MTQQNAQSTSEPTISENDLIAQRHAKLKQIQDVAKETGKSPWPNTFKREHYAADLQEQFKDQSKEQIESAEHVYVKVAGRVMLNRGSFMVIQDMTGRIQLYVDRKGLPKDTLETIKGLDLGDIIAAEGYIGRSGKGDLYVHLEGFELLTKSLRPLPDKFHGLNDTEVKYRKRYLDLIVNEETRKTFEIRAKVVAGIRAFLTNERFMEVETPMMHVIPGGASARPFETHHNALDMPLFLRIAPELYLKRLVVGGFERVFEINRNFRNEGVSTRHNPEFTMIEFYQAYADYKDLMALTENMLEKLALDILGTTDVPYQGEVFSFKGPFKKISMFDAILENNPQFTPENVGDREFLAKFVREELKEEVKPGFGLGKLQTIVFEETVETKLRQPTFITEYPAETSPLARRNDDNPHITDRFEFFIGGRELANGFSELNDPIDQAERFQAQVAEKDAGDDEAMHYDAEFVEALEYGLPPTAGEGIGIDRLVMLLSLIHISEPTRHCTLSGMPSSA
;
A
#
# COMPACT_ATOMS: atom_id res chain seq x y z
N MET A 1 -37.70 52.35 -13.43
CA MET A 1 -36.78 52.00 -14.51
C MET A 1 -36.37 50.55 -14.32
N THR A 2 -36.67 49.82 -15.30
CA THR A 2 -36.80 48.38 -15.49
C THR A 2 -35.61 47.54 -15.01
N GLN A 3 -35.86 46.65 -14.05
CA GLN A 3 -34.99 45.50 -13.77
C GLN A 3 -35.30 44.40 -14.80
N GLN A 4 -34.34 44.05 -15.58
CA GLN A 4 -34.37 42.85 -16.45
C GLN A 4 -33.95 41.65 -15.61
N ASN A 5 -34.91 40.78 -15.33
CA ASN A 5 -34.69 39.40 -14.83
C ASN A 5 -34.03 38.56 -15.97
N ALA A 6 -32.77 38.19 -15.80
CA ALA A 6 -32.16 37.14 -16.57
C ALA A 6 -32.55 35.78 -15.94
N GLN A 7 -33.56 35.15 -16.53
CA GLN A 7 -33.86 33.72 -16.24
C GLN A 7 -32.75 32.87 -16.88
N SER A 8 -31.92 32.25 -16.02
CA SER A 8 -31.06 31.16 -16.44
C SER A 8 -31.93 29.93 -16.65
N THR A 9 -32.17 29.55 -17.88
CA THR A 9 -32.76 28.25 -18.23
C THR A 9 -31.72 27.16 -17.96
N SER A 10 -31.82 26.52 -16.79
CA SER A 10 -31.11 25.26 -16.55
C SER A 10 -31.73 24.16 -17.44
N GLU A 11 -30.95 23.60 -18.35
CA GLU A 11 -31.34 22.38 -19.07
C GLU A 11 -31.76 21.30 -18.05
N PRO A 12 -32.81 20.49 -18.31
CA PRO A 12 -33.22 19.44 -17.41
C PRO A 12 -32.10 18.40 -17.29
N THR A 13 -31.56 18.26 -16.11
CA THR A 13 -30.53 17.26 -15.79
C THR A 13 -31.18 15.86 -15.89
N ILE A 14 -30.76 15.07 -16.89
CA ILE A 14 -31.23 13.69 -17.08
C ILE A 14 -30.81 12.87 -15.84
N SER A 15 -31.73 12.14 -15.22
CA SER A 15 -31.40 11.35 -14.02
C SER A 15 -30.44 10.18 -14.37
N GLU A 16 -29.67 9.71 -13.38
CA GLU A 16 -28.78 8.54 -13.55
C GLU A 16 -29.57 7.31 -13.99
N ASN A 17 -30.77 7.12 -13.47
CA ASN A 17 -31.63 5.99 -13.84
C ASN A 17 -32.09 6.06 -15.29
N ASP A 18 -32.37 7.23 -15.82
CA ASP A 18 -32.72 7.43 -17.24
C ASP A 18 -31.53 7.12 -18.15
N LEU A 19 -30.34 7.55 -17.77
CA LEU A 19 -29.10 7.22 -18.51
C LEU A 19 -28.84 5.71 -18.53
N ILE A 20 -29.04 5.02 -17.41
CA ILE A 20 -28.92 3.56 -17.32
C ILE A 20 -29.95 2.90 -18.22
N ALA A 21 -31.22 3.31 -18.19
CA ALA A 21 -32.27 2.78 -19.04
C ALA A 21 -31.96 2.94 -20.54
N GLN A 22 -31.47 4.11 -20.95
CA GLN A 22 -31.04 4.39 -22.33
C GLN A 22 -29.90 3.47 -22.77
N ARG A 23 -28.90 3.23 -21.90
CA ARG A 23 -27.78 2.35 -22.20
C ARG A 23 -28.18 0.88 -22.30
N HIS A 24 -29.14 0.43 -21.47
CA HIS A 24 -29.73 -0.90 -21.59
C HIS A 24 -30.51 -1.06 -22.90
N ALA A 25 -31.23 -0.03 -23.36
CA ALA A 25 -31.92 -0.06 -24.66
C ALA A 25 -30.91 -0.18 -25.81
N LYS A 26 -29.81 0.57 -25.78
CA LYS A 26 -28.71 0.45 -26.76
C LYS A 26 -28.08 -0.95 -26.74
N LEU A 27 -27.84 -1.52 -25.55
CA LEU A 27 -27.33 -2.89 -25.45
C LEU A 27 -28.27 -3.90 -26.09
N LYS A 28 -29.59 -3.76 -25.86
CA LYS A 28 -30.57 -4.63 -26.50
C LYS A 28 -30.51 -4.57 -28.03
N GLN A 29 -30.38 -3.37 -28.60
CA GLN A 29 -30.20 -3.22 -30.05
C GLN A 29 -28.92 -3.92 -30.54
N ILE A 30 -27.80 -3.79 -29.82
CA ILE A 30 -26.54 -4.48 -30.14
C ILE A 30 -26.75 -6.00 -30.11
N GLN A 31 -27.47 -6.54 -29.11
CA GLN A 31 -27.78 -7.96 -29.00
C GLN A 31 -28.69 -8.48 -30.09
N ASP A 32 -29.66 -7.68 -30.52
CA ASP A 32 -30.56 -8.02 -31.58
C ASP A 32 -29.82 -8.08 -32.93
N VAL A 33 -29.00 -7.11 -33.25
CA VAL A 33 -28.11 -7.13 -34.44
C VAL A 33 -27.14 -8.32 -34.39
N ALA A 34 -26.59 -8.63 -33.23
CA ALA A 34 -25.70 -9.78 -33.05
C ALA A 34 -26.39 -11.11 -33.38
N LYS A 35 -27.65 -11.29 -32.96
CA LYS A 35 -28.47 -12.49 -33.32
C LYS A 35 -28.71 -12.59 -34.81
N GLU A 36 -29.03 -11.48 -35.48
CA GLU A 36 -29.27 -11.43 -36.91
C GLU A 36 -28.01 -11.72 -37.73
N THR A 37 -26.87 -11.21 -37.31
CA THR A 37 -25.59 -11.35 -38.02
C THR A 37 -24.77 -12.57 -37.64
N GLY A 38 -25.18 -13.33 -36.59
CA GLY A 38 -24.42 -14.45 -36.05
C GLY A 38 -23.10 -14.04 -35.35
N LYS A 39 -22.88 -12.73 -35.10
CA LYS A 39 -21.68 -12.20 -34.39
C LYS A 39 -21.96 -12.12 -32.91
N SER A 40 -20.91 -12.20 -32.09
CA SER A 40 -21.03 -11.97 -30.64
C SER A 40 -21.29 -10.48 -30.35
N PRO A 41 -22.22 -10.13 -29.44
CA PRO A 41 -22.36 -8.77 -28.95
C PRO A 41 -21.19 -8.37 -28.04
N TRP A 42 -20.36 -9.34 -27.62
CA TRP A 42 -19.18 -9.20 -26.80
C TRP A 42 -17.97 -9.85 -27.49
N PRO A 43 -17.40 -9.20 -28.53
CA PRO A 43 -16.27 -9.75 -29.26
C PRO A 43 -15.05 -9.84 -28.35
N ASN A 44 -14.30 -10.96 -28.46
CA ASN A 44 -13.12 -11.23 -27.62
C ASN A 44 -11.89 -11.66 -28.44
N THR A 45 -11.94 -11.51 -29.75
CA THR A 45 -10.86 -11.93 -30.66
C THR A 45 -9.85 -10.84 -30.95
N PHE A 46 -10.19 -9.56 -30.68
CA PHE A 46 -9.26 -8.46 -30.88
C PHE A 46 -8.00 -8.62 -30.03
N LYS A 47 -6.85 -8.38 -30.65
CA LYS A 47 -5.54 -8.39 -29.97
C LYS A 47 -4.94 -7.00 -30.07
N ARG A 48 -4.82 -6.32 -28.92
CA ARG A 48 -4.09 -5.07 -28.81
C ARG A 48 -2.60 -5.33 -29.01
N GLU A 49 -1.94 -4.53 -29.83
CA GLU A 49 -0.51 -4.61 -30.11
C GLU A 49 0.25 -3.40 -29.51
N HIS A 50 -0.42 -2.26 -29.29
CA HIS A 50 0.20 -1.02 -28.89
C HIS A 50 -0.47 -0.39 -27.67
N TYR A 51 0.34 0.23 -26.82
CA TYR A 51 -0.10 0.96 -25.64
C TYR A 51 0.01 2.46 -25.83
N ALA A 52 -0.87 3.21 -25.16
CA ALA A 52 -0.97 4.65 -25.31
C ALA A 52 0.34 5.39 -24.95
N ALA A 53 0.93 5.05 -23.79
CA ALA A 53 2.18 5.68 -23.35
C ALA A 53 3.37 5.35 -24.24
N ASP A 54 3.47 4.11 -24.72
CA ASP A 54 4.56 3.68 -25.61
C ASP A 54 4.52 4.47 -26.93
N LEU A 55 3.32 4.66 -27.49
CA LEU A 55 3.15 5.46 -28.69
C LEU A 55 3.46 6.95 -28.43
N GLN A 56 3.02 7.50 -27.29
CA GLN A 56 3.35 8.89 -26.93
C GLN A 56 4.88 9.08 -26.82
N GLU A 57 5.58 8.14 -26.19
CA GLU A 57 7.03 8.21 -26.05
C GLU A 57 7.75 8.02 -27.39
N GLN A 58 7.34 7.03 -28.21
CA GLN A 58 7.94 6.74 -29.51
C GLN A 58 7.89 7.94 -30.48
N PHE A 59 6.82 8.73 -30.42
CA PHE A 59 6.61 9.84 -31.33
C PHE A 59 6.81 11.22 -30.69
N LYS A 60 7.29 11.31 -29.44
CA LYS A 60 7.34 12.57 -28.68
C LYS A 60 8.08 13.70 -29.40
N ASP A 61 9.19 13.39 -30.03
CA ASP A 61 10.10 14.34 -30.68
C ASP A 61 9.83 14.54 -32.18
N GLN A 62 8.81 13.87 -32.75
CA GLN A 62 8.48 13.98 -34.17
C GLN A 62 7.41 15.06 -34.40
N SER A 63 7.71 15.97 -35.32
CA SER A 63 6.73 16.98 -35.73
C SER A 63 5.61 16.38 -36.58
N LYS A 64 4.53 17.15 -36.78
CA LYS A 64 3.42 16.77 -37.68
C LYS A 64 3.92 16.48 -39.08
N GLU A 65 4.74 17.36 -39.64
CA GLU A 65 5.30 17.25 -40.99
C GLU A 65 6.18 16.02 -41.16
N GLN A 66 6.95 15.68 -40.13
CA GLN A 66 7.78 14.45 -40.11
C GLN A 66 6.94 13.19 -40.15
N ILE A 67 5.84 13.13 -39.35
CA ILE A 67 4.92 11.98 -39.31
C ILE A 67 4.17 11.88 -40.67
N GLU A 68 3.69 13.00 -41.22
CA GLU A 68 2.93 13.00 -42.48
C GLU A 68 3.79 12.69 -43.71
N SER A 69 5.09 13.00 -43.69
CA SER A 69 6.04 12.69 -44.78
C SER A 69 6.64 11.28 -44.72
N ALA A 70 6.50 10.60 -43.61
CA ALA A 70 7.01 9.24 -43.44
C ALA A 70 5.97 8.18 -43.87
N GLU A 71 6.41 6.93 -44.00
CA GLU A 71 5.49 5.81 -44.19
C GLU A 71 4.54 5.71 -42.98
N HIS A 72 3.28 5.41 -43.21
CA HIS A 72 2.28 5.30 -42.16
C HIS A 72 2.64 4.16 -41.19
N VAL A 73 2.71 4.50 -39.90
CA VAL A 73 2.87 3.51 -38.84
C VAL A 73 1.48 3.05 -38.37
N TYR A 74 1.12 1.83 -38.72
CA TYR A 74 -0.15 1.22 -38.36
C TYR A 74 -0.10 0.66 -36.94
N VAL A 75 -1.19 0.90 -36.20
CA VAL A 75 -1.30 0.52 -34.79
C VAL A 75 -2.66 -0.09 -34.47
N LYS A 76 -2.66 -0.97 -33.45
CA LYS A 76 -3.87 -1.55 -32.87
C LYS A 76 -3.92 -1.22 -31.39
N VAL A 77 -4.90 -0.40 -31.03
CA VAL A 77 -5.09 0.09 -29.66
C VAL A 77 -6.48 -0.32 -29.15
N ALA A 78 -6.61 -0.44 -27.83
CA ALA A 78 -7.91 -0.65 -27.21
C ALA A 78 -7.95 0.06 -25.86
N GLY A 79 -9.12 0.57 -25.48
CA GLY A 79 -9.25 1.28 -24.24
C GLY A 79 -10.69 1.72 -23.96
N ARG A 80 -10.87 2.35 -22.80
CA ARG A 80 -12.14 2.92 -22.37
C ARG A 80 -12.33 4.32 -22.94
N VAL A 81 -13.49 4.58 -23.51
CA VAL A 81 -13.87 5.91 -24.02
C VAL A 81 -14.02 6.88 -22.85
N MET A 82 -13.14 7.87 -22.77
CA MET A 82 -13.13 8.90 -21.74
C MET A 82 -13.64 10.25 -22.22
N LEU A 83 -13.61 10.47 -23.53
CA LEU A 83 -14.12 11.68 -24.18
C LEU A 83 -14.57 11.34 -25.61
N ASN A 84 -15.71 11.89 -26.03
CA ASN A 84 -16.19 11.83 -27.41
C ASN A 84 -16.67 13.22 -27.83
N ARG A 85 -15.97 13.84 -28.78
CA ARG A 85 -16.28 15.16 -29.34
C ARG A 85 -16.50 15.10 -30.87
N GLY A 86 -17.12 14.02 -31.32
CA GLY A 86 -17.48 13.86 -32.72
C GLY A 86 -16.33 13.40 -33.61
N SER A 87 -15.46 14.31 -34.05
CA SER A 87 -14.30 13.92 -34.85
C SER A 87 -13.10 13.46 -34.07
N PHE A 88 -13.07 13.73 -32.77
CA PHE A 88 -12.03 13.26 -31.85
C PHE A 88 -12.61 12.54 -30.68
N MET A 89 -12.07 11.38 -30.41
CA MET A 89 -12.39 10.55 -29.25
C MET A 89 -11.10 10.30 -28.48
N VAL A 90 -11.19 10.20 -27.16
CA VAL A 90 -10.05 9.84 -26.30
C VAL A 90 -10.36 8.51 -25.63
N ILE A 91 -9.49 7.56 -25.83
CA ILE A 91 -9.51 6.29 -25.10
C ILE A 91 -8.38 6.24 -24.07
N GLN A 92 -8.63 5.50 -22.99
CA GLN A 92 -7.69 5.27 -21.90
C GLN A 92 -7.41 3.77 -21.76
N ASP A 93 -6.15 3.39 -21.80
CA ASP A 93 -5.67 2.06 -21.44
C ASP A 93 -4.99 2.05 -20.07
N MET A 94 -4.25 1.00 -19.73
CA MET A 94 -3.54 0.90 -18.46
C MET A 94 -2.37 1.87 -18.35
N THR A 95 -1.79 2.33 -19.47
CA THR A 95 -0.59 3.16 -19.50
C THR A 95 -0.89 4.65 -19.65
N GLY A 96 -2.05 5.00 -20.23
CA GLY A 96 -2.39 6.40 -20.45
C GLY A 96 -3.55 6.60 -21.41
N ARG A 97 -3.55 7.74 -22.07
CA ARG A 97 -4.60 8.18 -23.01
C ARG A 97 -4.03 8.42 -24.37
N ILE A 98 -4.82 8.08 -25.40
CA ILE A 98 -4.54 8.42 -26.81
C ILE A 98 -5.79 8.91 -27.49
N GLN A 99 -5.62 9.86 -28.43
CA GLN A 99 -6.73 10.33 -29.24
C GLN A 99 -6.97 9.39 -30.44
N LEU A 100 -8.22 9.28 -30.84
CA LEU A 100 -8.63 8.68 -32.10
C LEU A 100 -9.25 9.78 -32.97
N TYR A 101 -8.78 9.92 -34.21
CA TYR A 101 -9.38 10.78 -35.18
C TYR A 101 -10.38 10.02 -36.05
N VAL A 102 -11.65 10.45 -36.01
CA VAL A 102 -12.77 9.85 -36.74
C VAL A 102 -12.96 10.63 -38.04
N ASP A 103 -12.39 10.10 -39.11
CA ASP A 103 -12.68 10.64 -40.46
C ASP A 103 -14.04 10.17 -40.96
N ARG A 104 -15.00 11.09 -40.94
CA ARG A 104 -16.39 10.78 -41.36
C ARG A 104 -16.54 10.46 -42.83
N LYS A 105 -15.55 10.74 -43.65
CA LYS A 105 -15.58 10.46 -45.09
C LYS A 105 -14.93 9.13 -45.43
N GLY A 106 -13.98 8.69 -44.63
CA GLY A 106 -13.22 7.45 -44.84
C GLY A 106 -13.85 6.22 -44.25
N LEU A 107 -14.70 6.39 -43.22
CA LEU A 107 -15.28 5.24 -42.50
C LEU A 107 -16.65 4.79 -43.08
N PRO A 108 -16.97 3.49 -43.02
CA PRO A 108 -18.28 2.93 -43.36
C PRO A 108 -19.42 3.55 -42.53
N LYS A 109 -20.63 3.66 -43.12
CA LYS A 109 -21.78 4.29 -42.44
C LYS A 109 -22.19 3.56 -41.17
N ASP A 110 -22.18 2.24 -41.15
CA ASP A 110 -22.50 1.39 -39.99
C ASP A 110 -21.51 1.58 -38.84
N THR A 111 -20.22 1.72 -39.18
CA THR A 111 -19.17 2.08 -38.20
C THR A 111 -19.43 3.48 -37.63
N LEU A 112 -19.76 4.46 -38.43
CA LEU A 112 -20.10 5.82 -37.99
C LEU A 112 -21.34 5.84 -37.09
N GLU A 113 -22.35 5.04 -37.40
CA GLU A 113 -23.55 4.90 -36.56
C GLU A 113 -23.20 4.26 -35.19
N THR A 114 -22.36 3.23 -35.17
CA THR A 114 -21.87 2.63 -33.95
C THR A 114 -21.09 3.64 -33.10
N ILE A 115 -20.19 4.41 -33.71
CA ILE A 115 -19.42 5.46 -33.03
C ILE A 115 -20.34 6.56 -32.44
N LYS A 116 -21.38 6.96 -33.14
CA LYS A 116 -22.39 7.90 -32.63
C LYS A 116 -23.18 7.37 -31.45
N GLY A 117 -23.39 6.06 -31.41
CA GLY A 117 -24.10 5.36 -30.33
C GLY A 117 -23.27 5.13 -29.07
N LEU A 118 -21.95 5.42 -29.11
CA LEU A 118 -21.06 5.22 -27.96
C LEU A 118 -21.42 6.14 -26.80
N ASP A 119 -21.24 5.59 -25.59
CA ASP A 119 -21.31 6.34 -24.35
C ASP A 119 -19.92 6.40 -23.69
N LEU A 120 -19.70 7.40 -22.86
CA LEU A 120 -18.50 7.46 -22.03
C LEU A 120 -18.46 6.24 -21.11
N GLY A 121 -17.33 5.57 -21.09
CA GLY A 121 -17.13 4.34 -20.36
C GLY A 121 -17.17 3.07 -21.23
N ASP A 122 -17.66 3.13 -22.47
CA ASP A 122 -17.58 2.00 -23.41
C ASP A 122 -16.12 1.59 -23.63
N ILE A 123 -15.88 0.30 -23.86
CA ILE A 123 -14.55 -0.22 -24.20
C ILE A 123 -14.54 -0.58 -25.68
N ILE A 124 -13.58 -0.05 -26.40
CA ILE A 124 -13.46 -0.17 -27.86
C ILE A 124 -12.07 -0.61 -28.28
N ALA A 125 -12.00 -1.22 -29.44
CA ALA A 125 -10.81 -1.46 -30.22
C ALA A 125 -10.76 -0.48 -31.41
N ALA A 126 -9.56 -0.06 -31.76
CA ALA A 126 -9.29 0.83 -32.88
C ALA A 126 -8.02 0.41 -33.60
N GLU A 127 -8.10 0.38 -34.92
CA GLU A 127 -6.97 0.14 -35.81
C GLU A 127 -6.82 1.33 -36.78
N GLY A 128 -5.60 1.65 -37.12
CA GLY A 128 -5.32 2.74 -38.02
C GLY A 128 -3.86 3.21 -37.95
N TYR A 129 -3.56 4.36 -38.44
CA TYR A 129 -2.18 4.89 -38.47
C TYR A 129 -2.02 6.13 -37.59
N ILE A 130 -0.80 6.34 -37.16
CA ILE A 130 -0.43 7.48 -36.30
C ILE A 130 -0.46 8.77 -37.10
N GLY A 131 -1.01 9.81 -36.49
CA GLY A 131 -0.98 11.20 -36.97
C GLY A 131 -0.81 12.19 -35.83
N ARG A 132 -0.54 13.45 -36.15
CA ARG A 132 -0.40 14.51 -35.15
C ARG A 132 -1.28 15.71 -35.52
N SER A 133 -2.04 16.23 -34.56
CA SER A 133 -2.90 17.38 -34.72
C SER A 133 -2.10 18.70 -34.91
N GLY A 134 -2.73 19.74 -35.44
CA GLY A 134 -2.10 21.07 -35.50
C GLY A 134 -1.78 21.67 -34.13
N LYS A 135 -2.32 21.12 -33.05
CA LYS A 135 -2.00 21.50 -31.66
C LYS A 135 -0.91 20.63 -31.01
N GLY A 136 -0.39 19.66 -31.78
CA GLY A 136 0.66 18.77 -31.32
C GLY A 136 0.20 17.46 -30.68
N ASP A 137 -1.11 17.21 -30.53
CA ASP A 137 -1.61 15.98 -29.96
C ASP A 137 -1.42 14.80 -30.90
N LEU A 138 -0.89 13.69 -30.41
CA LEU A 138 -0.80 12.43 -31.13
C LEU A 138 -2.18 11.78 -31.22
N TYR A 139 -2.52 11.25 -32.38
CA TYR A 139 -3.77 10.52 -32.59
C TYR A 139 -3.58 9.29 -33.49
N VAL A 140 -4.50 8.34 -33.37
CA VAL A 140 -4.67 7.26 -34.34
C VAL A 140 -5.76 7.69 -35.34
N HIS A 141 -5.40 7.77 -36.61
CA HIS A 141 -6.37 7.95 -37.71
C HIS A 141 -7.14 6.65 -37.88
N LEU A 142 -8.42 6.67 -37.55
CA LEU A 142 -9.23 5.47 -37.42
C LEU A 142 -9.59 4.89 -38.80
N GLU A 143 -9.23 3.63 -39.03
CA GLU A 143 -9.63 2.85 -40.22
C GLU A 143 -10.47 1.62 -39.83
N GLY A 144 -10.14 0.99 -38.68
CA GLY A 144 -10.87 -0.13 -38.11
C GLY A 144 -11.40 0.17 -36.72
N PHE A 145 -12.61 -0.31 -36.43
CA PHE A 145 -13.27 -0.04 -35.16
C PHE A 145 -14.13 -1.23 -34.73
N GLU A 146 -14.09 -1.57 -33.45
CA GLU A 146 -14.95 -2.58 -32.85
C GLU A 146 -15.37 -2.16 -31.44
N LEU A 147 -16.68 -2.26 -31.13
CA LEU A 147 -17.16 -2.13 -29.75
C LEU A 147 -16.94 -3.45 -29.02
N LEU A 148 -16.05 -3.44 -28.03
CA LEU A 148 -15.71 -4.63 -27.24
C LEU A 148 -16.66 -4.82 -26.05
N THR A 149 -17.02 -3.73 -25.37
CA THR A 149 -17.89 -3.79 -24.19
C THR A 149 -18.71 -2.52 -24.03
N LYS A 150 -20.01 -2.67 -23.87
CA LYS A 150 -20.95 -1.58 -23.56
C LYS A 150 -20.92 -1.25 -22.07
N SER A 151 -20.67 -0.02 -21.70
CA SER A 151 -20.82 0.48 -20.34
C SER A 151 -22.27 0.82 -20.03
N LEU A 152 -22.86 0.14 -19.07
CA LEU A 152 -24.28 0.30 -18.72
C LEU A 152 -24.54 1.36 -17.65
N ARG A 153 -23.51 1.81 -16.96
CA ARG A 153 -23.61 2.87 -15.97
C ARG A 153 -22.78 4.07 -16.39
N PRO A 154 -23.25 5.31 -16.18
CA PRO A 154 -22.46 6.50 -16.42
C PRO A 154 -21.23 6.50 -15.49
N LEU A 155 -20.12 7.06 -16.01
CA LEU A 155 -18.96 7.37 -15.17
C LEU A 155 -19.32 8.55 -14.25
N PRO A 156 -18.74 8.61 -13.05
CA PRO A 156 -18.85 9.77 -12.17
C PRO A 156 -18.46 11.07 -12.92
N ASP A 157 -19.16 12.16 -12.62
CA ASP A 157 -18.90 13.45 -13.26
C ASP A 157 -17.46 13.92 -12.98
N LYS A 158 -16.76 14.37 -14.04
CA LYS A 158 -15.38 14.88 -13.94
C LYS A 158 -15.24 16.09 -13.01
N PHE A 159 -16.28 16.91 -12.87
CA PHE A 159 -16.23 18.15 -12.11
C PHE A 159 -16.57 17.97 -10.63
N HIS A 160 -17.28 16.92 -10.28
CA HIS A 160 -17.64 16.61 -8.89
C HIS A 160 -16.90 15.40 -8.37
N GLY A 161 -16.23 14.61 -9.23
CA GLY A 161 -15.36 13.48 -8.91
C GLY A 161 -15.95 12.51 -7.87
N LEU A 162 -15.26 11.43 -7.62
CA LEU A 162 -15.45 10.67 -6.39
C LEU A 162 -14.75 11.45 -5.26
N ASN A 163 -15.39 12.48 -4.69
CA ASN A 163 -14.82 13.25 -3.58
C ASN A 163 -15.04 12.54 -2.23
N ASP A 164 -16.07 11.70 -2.15
CA ASP A 164 -16.34 10.87 -0.99
C ASP A 164 -15.30 9.77 -0.87
N THR A 165 -14.50 9.85 0.17
CA THR A 165 -13.42 8.90 0.48
C THR A 165 -13.96 7.49 0.66
N GLU A 166 -15.12 7.33 1.30
CA GLU A 166 -15.75 6.03 1.50
C GLU A 166 -16.16 5.40 0.17
N VAL A 167 -16.76 6.17 -0.72
CA VAL A 167 -17.12 5.69 -2.07
C VAL A 167 -15.90 5.32 -2.89
N LYS A 168 -14.78 6.07 -2.79
CA LYS A 168 -13.50 5.69 -3.41
C LYS A 168 -13.01 4.33 -2.96
N TYR A 169 -13.13 4.03 -1.68
CA TYR A 169 -12.71 2.74 -1.14
C TYR A 169 -13.68 1.61 -1.51
N ARG A 170 -14.99 1.83 -1.37
CA ARG A 170 -16.01 0.83 -1.71
C ARG A 170 -16.05 0.50 -3.19
N LYS A 171 -15.86 1.49 -4.06
CA LYS A 171 -15.92 1.37 -5.52
C LYS A 171 -14.56 1.66 -6.15
N ARG A 172 -13.50 1.03 -5.65
CA ARG A 172 -12.13 1.23 -6.11
C ARG A 172 -11.98 1.16 -7.63
N TYR A 173 -12.76 0.30 -8.28
CA TYR A 173 -12.79 0.21 -9.74
C TYR A 173 -13.23 1.52 -10.41
N LEU A 174 -14.16 2.28 -9.83
CA LEU A 174 -14.53 3.60 -10.34
C LEU A 174 -13.43 4.63 -10.11
N ASP A 175 -12.85 4.64 -8.92
CA ASP A 175 -11.74 5.50 -8.58
C ASP A 175 -10.56 5.29 -9.55
N LEU A 176 -10.20 4.03 -9.84
CA LEU A 176 -9.18 3.68 -10.83
C LEU A 176 -9.52 4.11 -12.27
N ILE A 177 -10.80 4.17 -12.64
CA ILE A 177 -11.21 4.64 -13.98
C ILE A 177 -11.03 6.15 -14.10
N VAL A 178 -11.40 6.92 -13.09
CA VAL A 178 -11.52 8.39 -13.20
C VAL A 178 -10.35 9.14 -12.58
N ASN A 179 -9.62 8.55 -11.65
CA ASN A 179 -8.56 9.19 -10.89
C ASN A 179 -7.18 8.63 -11.28
N GLU A 180 -6.40 9.48 -11.94
CA GLU A 180 -5.05 9.13 -12.38
C GLU A 180 -4.05 8.98 -11.21
N GLU A 181 -4.22 9.79 -10.16
CA GLU A 181 -3.38 9.71 -8.96
C GLU A 181 -3.50 8.35 -8.28
N THR A 182 -4.73 7.83 -8.17
CA THR A 182 -4.96 6.50 -7.62
C THR A 182 -4.25 5.42 -8.42
N ARG A 183 -4.30 5.48 -9.76
CA ARG A 183 -3.56 4.56 -10.64
C ARG A 183 -2.07 4.61 -10.37
N LYS A 184 -1.51 5.82 -10.33
CA LYS A 184 -0.09 6.06 -10.06
C LYS A 184 0.34 5.46 -8.71
N THR A 185 -0.50 5.55 -7.68
CA THR A 185 -0.23 4.92 -6.37
C THR A 185 -0.05 3.41 -6.49
N PHE A 186 -0.94 2.73 -7.23
CA PHE A 186 -0.82 1.28 -7.42
C PHE A 186 0.40 0.90 -8.25
N GLU A 187 0.77 1.71 -9.24
CA GLU A 187 2.02 1.54 -10.01
C GLU A 187 3.25 1.68 -9.10
N ILE A 188 3.27 2.70 -8.25
CA ILE A 188 4.36 2.90 -7.27
C ILE A 188 4.41 1.72 -6.31
N ARG A 189 3.26 1.26 -5.78
CA ARG A 189 3.22 0.07 -4.93
C ARG A 189 3.85 -1.14 -5.61
N ALA A 190 3.50 -1.41 -6.86
CA ALA A 190 4.06 -2.51 -7.61
C ALA A 190 5.59 -2.37 -7.77
N LYS A 191 6.08 -1.16 -8.04
CA LYS A 191 7.52 -0.85 -8.13
C LYS A 191 8.23 -1.00 -6.78
N VAL A 192 7.63 -0.56 -5.68
CA VAL A 192 8.18 -0.71 -4.32
C VAL A 192 8.37 -2.18 -4.00
N VAL A 193 7.32 -3.01 -4.16
CA VAL A 193 7.39 -4.44 -3.88
C VAL A 193 8.43 -5.15 -4.75
N ALA A 194 8.45 -4.84 -6.05
CA ALA A 194 9.44 -5.40 -6.98
C ALA A 194 10.87 -4.95 -6.63
N GLY A 195 11.05 -3.69 -6.25
CA GLY A 195 12.35 -3.13 -5.86
C GLY A 195 12.90 -3.74 -4.58
N ILE A 196 12.07 -3.90 -3.54
CA ILE A 196 12.43 -4.59 -2.29
C ILE A 196 12.88 -6.03 -2.60
N ARG A 197 12.07 -6.76 -3.37
CA ARG A 197 12.39 -8.15 -3.75
C ARG A 197 13.73 -8.25 -4.50
N ALA A 198 13.94 -7.36 -5.46
CA ALA A 198 15.19 -7.32 -6.21
C ALA A 198 16.39 -6.96 -5.32
N PHE A 199 16.24 -5.99 -4.43
CA PHE A 199 17.29 -5.58 -3.50
C PHE A 199 17.72 -6.74 -2.60
N LEU A 200 16.78 -7.37 -1.91
CA LEU A 200 17.08 -8.47 -0.98
C LEU A 200 17.61 -9.71 -1.69
N THR A 201 17.10 -10.04 -2.87
CA THR A 201 17.62 -11.16 -3.67
C THR A 201 19.08 -10.91 -4.10
N ASN A 202 19.43 -9.68 -4.44
CA ASN A 202 20.83 -9.30 -4.75
C ASN A 202 21.74 -9.39 -3.52
N GLU A 203 21.20 -9.16 -2.33
CA GLU A 203 21.88 -9.36 -1.04
C GLU A 203 21.86 -10.83 -0.58
N ARG A 204 21.49 -11.78 -1.47
CA ARG A 204 21.44 -13.23 -1.23
C ARG A 204 20.35 -13.69 -0.25
N PHE A 205 19.31 -12.91 -0.04
CA PHE A 205 18.16 -13.39 0.70
C PHE A 205 17.28 -14.30 -0.17
N MET A 206 16.79 -15.37 0.43
CA MET A 206 15.81 -16.28 -0.18
C MET A 206 14.40 -15.82 0.18
N GLU A 207 13.53 -15.62 -0.81
CA GLU A 207 12.10 -15.42 -0.57
C GLU A 207 11.46 -16.75 -0.19
N VAL A 208 10.72 -16.74 0.90
CA VAL A 208 10.04 -17.93 1.43
C VAL A 208 8.57 -17.62 1.73
N GLU A 209 7.76 -18.66 1.92
CA GLU A 209 6.38 -18.57 2.38
C GLU A 209 6.21 -19.42 3.62
N THR A 210 5.64 -18.85 4.67
CA THR A 210 5.32 -19.53 5.92
C THR A 210 3.79 -19.61 6.11
N PRO A 211 3.28 -20.47 7.03
CA PRO A 211 1.84 -20.60 7.23
C PRO A 211 1.15 -19.28 7.60
N MET A 212 0.00 -19.01 6.99
CA MET A 212 -0.88 -17.89 7.37
C MET A 212 -1.83 -18.25 8.52
N MET A 213 -2.13 -19.53 8.71
CA MET A 213 -2.94 -20.02 9.81
C MET A 213 -2.03 -20.68 10.84
N HIS A 214 -2.03 -20.14 12.03
CA HIS A 214 -1.20 -20.60 13.13
C HIS A 214 -2.02 -21.38 14.16
N VAL A 215 -1.42 -22.40 14.75
CA VAL A 215 -1.98 -23.09 15.91
C VAL A 215 -1.80 -22.24 17.17
N ILE A 216 -0.64 -21.59 17.29
CA ILE A 216 -0.30 -20.66 18.35
C ILE A 216 0.07 -19.32 17.70
N PRO A 217 -0.67 -18.24 17.97
CA PRO A 217 -0.31 -16.92 17.47
C PRO A 217 0.90 -16.38 18.24
N GLY A 218 1.85 -15.76 17.53
CA GLY A 218 3.07 -15.21 18.16
C GLY A 218 3.86 -14.35 17.16
N GLY A 219 5.01 -13.84 17.62
CA GLY A 219 5.88 -12.98 16.82
C GLY A 219 5.55 -11.48 16.89
N ALA A 220 4.48 -11.10 17.58
CA ALA A 220 4.12 -9.71 17.87
C ALA A 220 3.20 -9.66 19.09
N SER A 221 3.07 -8.47 19.70
CA SER A 221 2.02 -8.19 20.69
C SER A 221 0.82 -7.64 19.95
N ALA A 222 -0.19 -8.47 19.72
CA ALA A 222 -1.41 -8.11 19.01
C ALA A 222 -2.51 -9.15 19.24
N ARG A 223 -3.77 -8.70 19.16
CA ARG A 223 -4.92 -9.60 19.25
C ARG A 223 -5.14 -10.32 17.90
N PRO A 224 -5.17 -11.68 17.87
CA PRO A 224 -5.38 -12.43 16.63
C PRO A 224 -6.86 -12.49 16.22
N PHE A 225 -7.11 -12.76 14.92
CA PHE A 225 -8.40 -13.27 14.46
C PHE A 225 -8.42 -14.79 14.62
N GLU A 226 -9.52 -15.32 15.14
CA GLU A 226 -9.74 -16.75 15.36
C GLU A 226 -10.55 -17.36 14.21
N THR A 227 -10.24 -18.60 13.87
CA THR A 227 -10.99 -19.42 12.90
C THR A 227 -11.02 -20.87 13.37
N HIS A 228 -11.71 -21.74 12.64
CA HIS A 228 -11.86 -23.17 12.99
C HIS A 228 -11.61 -24.06 11.79
N HIS A 229 -10.77 -25.08 11.96
CA HIS A 229 -10.52 -26.10 10.96
C HIS A 229 -11.52 -27.24 11.11
N ASN A 230 -12.58 -27.26 10.31
CA ASN A 230 -13.70 -28.19 10.45
C ASN A 230 -13.30 -29.68 10.38
N ALA A 231 -12.38 -30.06 9.49
CA ALA A 231 -12.00 -31.46 9.32
C ALA A 231 -11.12 -31.99 10.46
N LEU A 232 -10.36 -31.13 11.13
CA LEU A 232 -9.49 -31.47 12.27
C LEU A 232 -10.13 -31.13 13.61
N ASP A 233 -11.30 -30.46 13.59
CA ASP A 233 -12.02 -29.97 14.78
C ASP A 233 -11.11 -29.21 15.73
N MET A 234 -10.37 -28.23 15.21
CA MET A 234 -9.39 -27.47 16.00
C MET A 234 -9.45 -25.96 15.70
N PRO A 235 -9.24 -25.11 16.73
CA PRO A 235 -9.11 -23.69 16.52
C PRO A 235 -7.79 -23.36 15.81
N LEU A 236 -7.83 -22.35 14.96
CA LEU A 236 -6.66 -21.76 14.31
C LEU A 236 -6.74 -20.24 14.39
N PHE A 237 -5.61 -19.59 14.22
CA PHE A 237 -5.48 -18.14 14.26
C PHE A 237 -4.91 -17.63 12.94
N LEU A 238 -5.43 -16.53 12.43
CA LEU A 238 -4.74 -15.80 11.36
C LEU A 238 -3.48 -15.17 11.95
N ARG A 239 -2.36 -15.31 11.28
CA ARG A 239 -1.05 -14.86 11.80
C ARG A 239 -1.03 -13.36 12.07
N ILE A 240 -0.43 -12.98 13.18
CA ILE A 240 -0.13 -11.59 13.53
C ILE A 240 1.25 -11.15 13.03
N ALA A 241 2.18 -12.11 12.86
CA ALA A 241 3.52 -12.00 12.30
C ALA A 241 4.04 -13.36 11.84
N PRO A 242 4.93 -13.47 10.85
CA PRO A 242 5.59 -14.72 10.44
C PRO A 242 6.87 -15.02 11.24
N GLU A 243 7.29 -14.17 12.15
CA GLU A 243 8.57 -14.13 12.85
C GLU A 243 9.05 -15.50 13.36
N LEU A 244 8.23 -16.19 14.17
CA LEU A 244 8.64 -17.44 14.79
C LEU A 244 8.88 -18.56 13.75
N TYR A 245 8.15 -18.54 12.65
CA TYR A 245 8.37 -19.47 11.53
C TYR A 245 9.61 -19.13 10.71
N LEU A 246 9.90 -17.86 10.48
CA LEU A 246 11.09 -17.42 9.75
C LEU A 246 12.36 -17.75 10.56
N LYS A 247 12.34 -17.56 11.87
CA LYS A 247 13.45 -17.98 12.77
C LYS A 247 13.70 -19.48 12.73
N ARG A 248 12.63 -20.31 12.69
CA ARG A 248 12.78 -21.77 12.52
C ARG A 248 13.48 -22.14 11.21
N LEU A 249 13.25 -21.39 10.12
CA LEU A 249 13.99 -21.58 8.85
C LEU A 249 15.47 -21.23 9.00
N VAL A 250 15.79 -20.19 9.79
CA VAL A 250 17.19 -19.83 10.09
C VAL A 250 17.86 -20.92 10.94
N VAL A 251 17.18 -21.47 11.95
CA VAL A 251 17.64 -22.66 12.69
C VAL A 251 17.91 -23.82 11.72
N GLY A 252 17.04 -24.00 10.72
CA GLY A 252 17.19 -25.02 9.67
C GLY A 252 18.33 -24.78 8.68
N GLY A 253 19.07 -23.65 8.81
CA GLY A 253 20.24 -23.33 7.99
C GLY A 253 20.01 -22.40 6.82
N PHE A 254 18.83 -21.78 6.70
CA PHE A 254 18.61 -20.71 5.73
C PHE A 254 19.10 -19.39 6.34
N GLU A 255 20.35 -19.02 6.04
CA GLU A 255 21.04 -17.91 6.70
C GLU A 255 20.46 -16.53 6.37
N ARG A 256 19.75 -16.36 5.24
CA ARG A 256 19.13 -15.12 4.82
C ARG A 256 17.78 -15.42 4.20
N VAL A 257 16.70 -15.06 4.88
CA VAL A 257 15.33 -15.28 4.41
C VAL A 257 14.51 -14.00 4.48
N PHE A 258 13.53 -13.89 3.59
CA PHE A 258 12.50 -12.85 3.69
C PHE A 258 11.15 -13.36 3.21
N GLU A 259 10.10 -12.76 3.72
CA GLU A 259 8.73 -12.99 3.29
C GLU A 259 7.99 -11.66 3.15
N ILE A 260 7.45 -11.39 1.94
CA ILE A 260 6.49 -10.30 1.72
C ILE A 260 5.12 -10.91 1.94
N ASN A 261 4.40 -10.43 2.95
CA ASN A 261 3.26 -11.16 3.47
C ASN A 261 2.10 -10.26 3.92
N ARG A 262 0.98 -10.92 4.21
CA ARG A 262 -0.15 -10.34 4.90
C ARG A 262 -0.22 -10.82 6.32
N ASN A 263 -0.41 -9.87 7.24
CA ASN A 263 -0.66 -10.12 8.65
C ASN A 263 -2.01 -9.53 9.06
N PHE A 264 -2.54 -10.07 10.15
CA PHE A 264 -3.90 -9.79 10.60
C PHE A 264 -3.86 -9.44 12.08
N ARG A 265 -4.37 -8.27 12.46
CA ARG A 265 -4.47 -7.84 13.86
C ARG A 265 -5.90 -7.38 14.13
N ASN A 266 -6.55 -8.01 15.12
CA ASN A 266 -7.94 -7.74 15.49
C ASN A 266 -8.02 -6.57 16.48
N GLU A 267 -7.61 -5.41 16.02
CA GLU A 267 -7.53 -4.18 16.77
C GLU A 267 -8.46 -3.11 16.18
N GLY A 268 -8.51 -1.94 16.85
CA GLY A 268 -9.31 -0.81 16.37
C GLY A 268 -8.91 -0.33 14.98
N VAL A 269 -9.89 0.01 14.14
CA VAL A 269 -9.66 0.54 12.80
C VAL A 269 -9.43 2.05 12.87
N SER A 270 -8.32 2.52 12.32
CA SER A 270 -8.00 3.95 12.19
C SER A 270 -7.47 4.29 10.80
N THR A 271 -7.18 5.56 10.56
CA THR A 271 -6.47 5.97 9.33
C THR A 271 -5.05 5.42 9.25
N ARG A 272 -4.53 4.87 10.34
CA ARG A 272 -3.16 4.35 10.47
C ARG A 272 -3.11 2.83 10.63
N HIS A 273 -4.21 2.20 11.07
CA HIS A 273 -4.28 0.78 11.39
C HIS A 273 -5.40 0.11 10.59
N ASN A 274 -5.03 -0.87 9.80
CA ASN A 274 -5.94 -1.74 9.07
C ASN A 274 -5.81 -3.15 9.65
N PRO A 275 -6.91 -3.87 9.91
CA PRO A 275 -6.84 -5.22 10.48
C PRO A 275 -6.12 -6.23 9.58
N GLU A 276 -6.03 -5.97 8.28
CA GLU A 276 -5.23 -6.73 7.31
C GLU A 276 -4.26 -5.78 6.62
N PHE A 277 -2.95 -6.05 6.69
CA PHE A 277 -1.93 -5.18 6.11
C PHE A 277 -0.79 -5.99 5.50
N THR A 278 -0.05 -5.34 4.60
CA THR A 278 1.13 -5.94 3.95
C THR A 278 2.39 -5.40 4.62
N MET A 279 3.25 -6.33 5.01
CA MET A 279 4.59 -6.03 5.47
C MET A 279 5.61 -6.98 4.85
N ILE A 280 6.87 -6.69 5.05
CA ILE A 280 7.96 -7.61 4.81
C ILE A 280 8.66 -7.89 6.12
N GLU A 281 9.04 -9.13 6.35
CA GLU A 281 10.02 -9.51 7.36
C GLU A 281 11.20 -10.22 6.73
N PHE A 282 12.39 -9.94 7.22
CA PHE A 282 13.62 -10.56 6.78
C PHE A 282 14.57 -10.81 7.95
N TYR A 283 15.34 -11.89 7.86
CA TYR A 283 16.26 -12.37 8.89
C TYR A 283 17.59 -12.70 8.27
N GLN A 284 18.67 -12.28 8.95
CA GLN A 284 20.05 -12.52 8.51
C GLN A 284 20.86 -13.10 9.65
N ALA A 285 21.35 -14.31 9.45
CA ALA A 285 22.32 -14.93 10.35
C ALA A 285 23.69 -14.23 10.27
N TYR A 286 24.42 -14.26 11.39
CA TYR A 286 25.75 -13.64 11.54
C TYR A 286 25.73 -12.13 11.30
N ALA A 287 24.64 -11.48 11.70
CA ALA A 287 24.44 -10.04 11.69
C ALA A 287 23.84 -9.56 13.00
N ASP A 288 24.00 -8.30 13.29
CA ASP A 288 23.36 -7.61 14.41
C ASP A 288 22.36 -6.53 13.92
N TYR A 289 21.68 -5.87 14.86
CA TYR A 289 20.70 -4.84 14.57
C TYR A 289 21.29 -3.62 13.83
N LYS A 290 22.61 -3.36 13.98
CA LYS A 290 23.30 -2.25 13.31
C LYS A 290 23.51 -2.54 11.83
N ASP A 291 23.75 -3.82 11.50
CA ASP A 291 23.84 -4.27 10.10
C ASP A 291 22.50 -4.08 9.39
N LEU A 292 21.37 -4.37 10.08
CA LEU A 292 20.04 -4.16 9.51
C LEU A 292 19.69 -2.69 9.35
N MET A 293 20.05 -1.82 10.30
CA MET A 293 19.89 -0.37 10.11
C MET A 293 20.62 0.11 8.85
N ALA A 294 21.85 -0.36 8.61
CA ALA A 294 22.60 0.01 7.40
C ALA A 294 21.97 -0.56 6.12
N LEU A 295 21.48 -1.80 6.16
CA LEU A 295 20.79 -2.44 5.04
C LEU A 295 19.51 -1.67 4.68
N THR A 296 18.73 -1.27 5.68
CA THR A 296 17.49 -0.51 5.52
C THR A 296 17.74 0.89 4.99
N GLU A 297 18.77 1.61 5.48
CA GLU A 297 19.20 2.89 4.91
C GLU A 297 19.48 2.76 3.41
N ASN A 298 20.29 1.77 3.00
CA ASN A 298 20.66 1.54 1.61
C ASN A 298 19.44 1.14 0.74
N MET A 299 18.56 0.30 1.27
CA MET A 299 17.36 -0.13 0.56
C MET A 299 16.41 1.04 0.31
N LEU A 300 16.13 1.86 1.32
CA LEU A 300 15.22 3.00 1.23
C LEU A 300 15.76 4.08 0.28
N GLU A 301 17.07 4.40 0.36
CA GLU A 301 17.72 5.33 -0.57
C GLU A 301 17.62 4.84 -2.01
N LYS A 302 17.93 3.56 -2.25
CA LYS A 302 17.82 2.96 -3.57
C LYS A 302 16.39 2.97 -4.11
N LEU A 303 15.40 2.62 -3.31
CA LEU A 303 14.00 2.64 -3.71
C LEU A 303 13.54 4.06 -4.09
N ALA A 304 13.91 5.07 -3.32
CA ALA A 304 13.57 6.46 -3.63
C ALA A 304 14.18 6.90 -4.97
N LEU A 305 15.46 6.58 -5.21
CA LEU A 305 16.13 6.90 -6.47
C LEU A 305 15.53 6.16 -7.67
N ASP A 306 15.30 4.85 -7.54
CA ASP A 306 14.79 4.02 -8.65
C ASP A 306 13.34 4.35 -9.02
N ILE A 307 12.52 4.78 -8.05
CA ILE A 307 11.08 5.03 -8.25
C ILE A 307 10.79 6.50 -8.57
N LEU A 308 11.45 7.41 -7.84
CA LEU A 308 11.16 8.85 -7.90
C LEU A 308 12.25 9.66 -8.61
N GLY A 309 13.45 9.09 -8.80
CA GLY A 309 14.62 9.78 -9.35
C GLY A 309 15.28 10.76 -8.36
N THR A 310 14.87 10.77 -7.10
CA THR A 310 15.38 11.65 -6.05
C THR A 310 15.28 10.98 -4.67
N THR A 311 16.17 11.35 -3.76
CA THR A 311 16.09 10.96 -2.36
C THR A 311 15.25 11.91 -1.52
N ASP A 312 14.95 13.10 -2.03
CA ASP A 312 14.13 14.09 -1.35
C ASP A 312 12.65 13.90 -1.75
N VAL A 313 11.88 13.38 -0.81
CA VAL A 313 10.49 12.97 -1.01
C VAL A 313 9.55 14.01 -0.41
N PRO A 314 8.82 14.80 -1.23
CA PRO A 314 7.83 15.73 -0.73
C PRO A 314 6.56 14.98 -0.31
N TYR A 315 6.18 15.09 0.96
CA TYR A 315 4.98 14.46 1.50
C TYR A 315 4.30 15.35 2.53
N GLN A 316 3.00 15.63 2.36
CA GLN A 316 2.18 16.47 3.25
C GLN A 316 2.77 17.87 3.57
N GLY A 317 3.41 18.49 2.58
CA GLY A 317 3.98 19.83 2.72
C GLY A 317 5.37 19.87 3.37
N GLU A 318 5.93 18.74 3.73
CA GLU A 318 7.31 18.57 4.20
C GLU A 318 8.14 17.81 3.15
N VAL A 319 9.46 17.90 3.26
CA VAL A 319 10.39 17.11 2.45
C VAL A 319 11.13 16.15 3.36
N PHE A 320 11.04 14.86 3.08
CA PHE A 320 11.77 13.82 3.81
C PHE A 320 12.96 13.35 2.99
N SER A 321 14.16 13.39 3.58
CA SER A 321 15.37 12.95 2.88
C SER A 321 15.66 11.48 3.17
N PHE A 322 15.56 10.65 2.12
CA PHE A 322 15.96 9.24 2.16
C PHE A 322 17.46 9.03 1.92
N LYS A 323 18.25 10.12 1.92
CA LYS A 323 19.71 10.06 1.82
C LYS A 323 20.32 9.82 3.19
N GLY A 324 21.00 8.68 3.33
CA GLY A 324 21.73 8.35 4.57
C GLY A 324 22.95 9.26 4.84
N PRO A 325 23.55 9.21 6.04
CA PRO A 325 23.11 8.40 7.19
C PRO A 325 21.92 9.03 7.92
N PHE A 326 20.98 8.20 8.39
CA PHE A 326 19.84 8.66 9.19
C PHE A 326 20.25 8.92 10.64
N LYS A 327 19.47 9.79 11.33
CA LYS A 327 19.68 10.04 12.76
C LYS A 327 19.48 8.74 13.54
N LYS A 328 20.39 8.48 14.52
CA LYS A 328 20.31 7.36 15.47
C LYS A 328 20.35 7.96 16.87
N ILE A 329 19.39 7.59 17.71
CA ILE A 329 19.27 8.11 19.08
C ILE A 329 18.61 7.05 19.96
N SER A 330 19.06 6.93 21.23
CA SER A 330 18.41 6.03 22.17
C SER A 330 17.00 6.51 22.53
N MET A 331 16.11 5.60 22.91
CA MET A 331 14.76 5.96 23.35
C MET A 331 14.84 6.87 24.59
N PHE A 332 15.78 6.61 25.50
CA PHE A 332 16.02 7.43 26.66
C PHE A 332 16.40 8.88 26.31
N ASP A 333 17.38 9.04 25.42
CA ASP A 333 17.81 10.38 24.96
C ASP A 333 16.72 11.08 24.16
N ALA A 334 15.94 10.34 23.36
CA ALA A 334 14.83 10.90 22.60
C ALA A 334 13.72 11.44 23.53
N ILE A 335 13.44 10.75 24.65
CA ILE A 335 12.53 11.26 25.68
C ILE A 335 13.06 12.59 26.26
N LEU A 336 14.36 12.65 26.60
CA LEU A 336 14.97 13.86 27.16
C LEU A 336 15.00 15.03 26.16
N GLU A 337 15.36 14.78 24.89
CA GLU A 337 15.39 15.83 23.86
C GLU A 337 14.00 16.46 23.63
N ASN A 338 12.94 15.66 23.75
CA ASN A 338 11.59 16.10 23.42
C ASN A 338 10.73 16.56 24.61
N ASN A 339 11.25 16.39 25.83
CA ASN A 339 10.57 16.74 27.08
C ASN A 339 11.48 17.55 28.00
N PRO A 340 11.60 18.86 27.80
CA PRO A 340 12.52 19.73 28.56
C PRO A 340 12.31 19.71 30.07
N GLN A 341 11.13 19.25 30.53
CA GLN A 341 10.79 19.10 31.94
C GLN A 341 11.43 17.85 32.59
N PHE A 342 12.00 16.95 31.79
CA PHE A 342 12.61 15.72 32.29
C PHE A 342 14.11 15.88 32.51
N THR A 343 14.63 15.13 33.47
CA THR A 343 16.06 14.94 33.73
C THR A 343 16.40 13.44 33.63
N PRO A 344 17.67 13.06 33.45
CA PRO A 344 18.05 11.66 33.44
C PRO A 344 17.59 10.88 34.67
N GLU A 345 17.60 11.53 35.85
CA GLU A 345 17.18 10.90 37.11
C GLU A 345 15.69 10.56 37.11
N ASN A 346 14.83 11.47 36.64
CA ASN A 346 13.39 11.25 36.69
C ASN A 346 12.88 10.36 35.55
N VAL A 347 13.54 10.27 34.39
CA VAL A 347 13.27 9.26 33.37
C VAL A 347 13.64 7.86 33.84
N GLY A 348 14.61 7.75 34.77
CA GLY A 348 14.96 6.50 35.45
C GLY A 348 14.13 6.17 36.70
N ASP A 349 13.19 7.02 37.09
CA ASP A 349 12.35 6.86 38.27
C ASP A 349 10.95 6.36 37.92
N ARG A 350 10.65 5.10 38.26
CA ARG A 350 9.37 4.46 38.02
C ARG A 350 8.17 5.21 38.62
N GLU A 351 8.31 5.69 39.85
CA GLU A 351 7.19 6.37 40.55
C GLU A 351 6.91 7.73 39.95
N PHE A 352 7.96 8.46 39.53
CA PHE A 352 7.84 9.69 38.81
C PHE A 352 7.11 9.50 37.47
N LEU A 353 7.56 8.52 36.64
CA LEU A 353 6.92 8.24 35.37
C LEU A 353 5.49 7.74 35.51
N ALA A 354 5.21 6.87 36.48
CA ALA A 354 3.87 6.39 36.77
C ALA A 354 2.91 7.53 37.16
N LYS A 355 3.40 8.53 37.88
CA LYS A 355 2.65 9.75 38.20
C LYS A 355 2.41 10.60 36.95
N PHE A 356 3.45 10.83 36.15
CA PHE A 356 3.39 11.61 34.91
C PHE A 356 2.38 10.99 33.91
N VAL A 357 2.45 9.68 33.70
CA VAL A 357 1.53 8.94 32.79
C VAL A 357 0.09 9.09 33.23
N ARG A 358 -0.21 8.95 34.53
CA ARG A 358 -1.57 9.12 35.06
C ARG A 358 -2.07 10.55 35.05
N GLU A 359 -1.23 11.50 35.49
CA GLU A 359 -1.67 12.88 35.75
C GLU A 359 -1.58 13.79 34.54
N GLU A 360 -0.54 13.63 33.68
CA GLU A 360 -0.34 14.49 32.52
C GLU A 360 -0.82 13.84 31.20
N LEU A 361 -0.49 12.55 30.97
CA LEU A 361 -0.89 11.85 29.76
C LEU A 361 -2.33 11.32 29.84
N LYS A 362 -2.89 11.17 31.05
CA LYS A 362 -4.25 10.62 31.31
C LYS A 362 -4.39 9.14 30.90
N GLU A 363 -3.26 8.43 30.85
CA GLU A 363 -3.21 7.00 30.54
C GLU A 363 -3.31 6.15 31.80
N GLU A 364 -3.83 4.92 31.64
CA GLU A 364 -3.94 3.96 32.73
C GLU A 364 -2.58 3.36 33.07
N VAL A 365 -2.24 3.36 34.35
CA VAL A 365 -1.04 2.66 34.84
C VAL A 365 -1.48 1.45 35.64
N LYS A 366 -1.32 0.27 35.05
CA LYS A 366 -1.61 -1.01 35.72
C LYS A 366 -0.54 -1.33 36.79
N PRO A 367 -0.90 -2.05 37.86
CA PRO A 367 0.05 -2.37 38.94
C PRO A 367 1.33 -3.10 38.49
N GLY A 368 1.24 -3.90 37.44
CA GLY A 368 2.36 -4.67 36.87
C GLY A 368 3.33 -3.88 35.97
N PHE A 369 3.03 -2.63 35.65
CA PHE A 369 3.90 -1.85 34.75
C PHE A 369 5.24 -1.52 35.42
N GLY A 370 6.33 -2.03 34.86
CA GLY A 370 7.69 -1.70 35.24
C GLY A 370 8.15 -0.37 34.67
N LEU A 371 9.42 -0.05 34.93
CA LEU A 371 10.02 1.19 34.44
C LEU A 371 10.06 1.24 32.91
N GLY A 372 10.42 0.14 32.26
CA GLY A 372 10.53 0.06 30.81
C GLY A 372 9.19 0.30 30.10
N LYS A 373 8.10 -0.28 30.61
CA LYS A 373 6.75 -0.05 30.04
C LYS A 373 6.34 1.42 30.16
N LEU A 374 6.63 2.05 31.30
CA LEU A 374 6.32 3.48 31.50
C LEU A 374 7.16 4.39 30.59
N GLN A 375 8.44 4.07 30.38
CA GLN A 375 9.30 4.77 29.42
C GLN A 375 8.75 4.67 27.99
N THR A 376 8.31 3.46 27.60
CA THR A 376 7.70 3.24 26.28
C THR A 376 6.43 4.07 26.09
N ILE A 377 5.52 4.11 27.07
CA ILE A 377 4.31 4.94 27.03
C ILE A 377 4.67 6.43 26.90
N VAL A 378 5.63 6.91 27.69
CA VAL A 378 6.07 8.31 27.58
C VAL A 378 6.67 8.61 26.22
N PHE A 379 7.44 7.69 25.64
CA PHE A 379 8.00 7.85 24.31
C PHE A 379 6.89 7.91 23.24
N GLU A 380 5.98 6.98 23.22
CA GLU A 380 4.86 6.89 22.27
C GLU A 380 4.02 8.18 22.29
N GLU A 381 3.65 8.65 23.49
CA GLU A 381 2.76 9.81 23.65
C GLU A 381 3.47 11.17 23.45
N THR A 382 4.76 11.26 23.70
CA THR A 382 5.43 12.58 23.73
C THR A 382 6.49 12.78 22.67
N VAL A 383 7.00 11.73 22.04
CA VAL A 383 8.14 11.77 21.10
C VAL A 383 7.76 11.33 19.70
N GLU A 384 7.08 10.22 19.54
CA GLU A 384 6.86 9.55 18.25
C GLU A 384 6.39 10.52 17.16
N THR A 385 5.32 11.29 17.42
CA THR A 385 4.73 12.22 16.46
C THR A 385 5.67 13.38 16.05
N LYS A 386 6.72 13.62 16.82
CA LYS A 386 7.74 14.66 16.57
C LYS A 386 8.89 14.16 15.69
N LEU A 387 9.03 12.86 15.51
CA LEU A 387 10.07 12.25 14.69
C LEU A 387 9.75 12.42 13.19
N ARG A 388 9.98 13.64 12.68
CA ARG A 388 9.59 13.97 11.31
C ARG A 388 10.57 13.42 10.26
N GLN A 389 11.87 13.65 10.41
CA GLN A 389 12.90 13.16 9.51
C GLN A 389 13.25 11.69 9.82
N PRO A 390 13.79 10.93 8.84
CA PRO A 390 14.21 9.55 9.05
C PRO A 390 15.09 9.40 10.29
N THR A 391 14.63 8.63 11.28
CA THR A 391 15.30 8.48 12.57
C THR A 391 15.15 7.05 13.09
N PHE A 392 16.26 6.44 13.45
CA PHE A 392 16.27 5.19 14.21
C PHE A 392 16.26 5.53 15.71
N ILE A 393 15.30 4.96 16.42
CA ILE A 393 15.27 4.95 17.88
C ILE A 393 15.80 3.59 18.32
N THR A 394 16.80 3.60 19.20
CA THR A 394 17.51 2.40 19.67
C THR A 394 17.35 2.19 21.17
N GLU A 395 17.84 1.06 21.68
CA GLU A 395 17.94 0.79 23.12
C GLU A 395 16.57 0.73 23.82
N TYR A 396 15.64 -0.04 23.23
CA TYR A 396 14.34 -0.28 23.84
C TYR A 396 14.46 -1.14 25.12
N PRO A 397 13.58 -0.92 26.10
CA PRO A 397 13.59 -1.73 27.33
C PRO A 397 13.39 -3.21 27.06
N ALA A 398 14.12 -4.05 27.79
CA ALA A 398 13.97 -5.51 27.71
C ALA A 398 12.58 -5.97 28.13
N GLU A 399 11.92 -5.24 29.03
CA GLU A 399 10.57 -5.49 29.50
C GLU A 399 9.54 -5.47 28.35
N THR A 400 9.70 -4.58 27.38
CA THR A 400 8.78 -4.41 26.24
C THR A 400 9.30 -5.05 24.95
N SER A 401 10.32 -5.91 25.02
CA SER A 401 10.99 -6.50 23.86
C SER A 401 11.23 -8.00 24.06
N PRO A 402 10.16 -8.83 24.13
CA PRO A 402 10.26 -10.22 24.58
C PRO A 402 11.01 -11.16 23.63
N LEU A 403 11.23 -10.79 22.36
CA LEU A 403 11.92 -11.59 21.35
C LEU A 403 13.31 -11.04 20.98
N ALA A 404 13.67 -9.87 21.52
CA ALA A 404 14.94 -9.20 21.25
C ALA A 404 16.01 -9.60 22.26
N ARG A 405 17.26 -9.71 21.78
CA ARG A 405 18.42 -9.98 22.63
C ARG A 405 18.70 -8.80 23.55
N ARG A 406 19.01 -9.09 24.82
CA ARG A 406 19.50 -8.07 25.76
C ARG A 406 20.85 -7.55 25.32
N ASN A 407 21.10 -6.27 25.57
CA ASN A 407 22.40 -5.68 25.36
C ASN A 407 23.41 -6.25 26.37
N ASP A 408 24.62 -6.58 25.91
CA ASP A 408 25.65 -7.23 26.74
C ASP A 408 26.18 -6.31 27.86
N ASP A 409 26.23 -5.00 27.63
CA ASP A 409 26.74 -4.02 28.59
C ASP A 409 25.65 -3.53 29.56
N ASN A 410 24.38 -3.52 29.11
CA ASN A 410 23.23 -3.10 29.89
C ASN A 410 22.03 -4.03 29.69
N PRO A 411 21.82 -5.03 30.53
CA PRO A 411 20.77 -6.03 30.35
C PRO A 411 19.34 -5.50 30.57
N HIS A 412 19.15 -4.25 30.96
CA HIS A 412 17.84 -3.62 31.07
C HIS A 412 17.29 -3.13 29.72
N ILE A 413 18.16 -3.00 28.71
CA ILE A 413 17.80 -2.64 27.34
C ILE A 413 18.09 -3.79 26.38
N THR A 414 17.57 -3.68 25.17
CA THR A 414 17.78 -4.64 24.09
C THR A 414 18.50 -4.02 22.90
N ASP A 415 19.16 -4.86 22.12
CA ASP A 415 19.73 -4.52 20.81
C ASP A 415 18.61 -4.43 19.77
N ARG A 416 17.71 -3.44 19.92
CA ARG A 416 16.51 -3.21 19.14
C ARG A 416 16.48 -1.78 18.62
N PHE A 417 15.92 -1.60 17.43
CA PHE A 417 15.57 -0.31 16.89
C PHE A 417 14.13 -0.28 16.34
N GLU A 418 13.56 0.87 16.34
CA GLU A 418 12.43 1.20 15.48
C GLU A 418 12.80 2.38 14.58
N PHE A 419 12.30 2.37 13.35
CA PHE A 419 12.56 3.41 12.37
C PHE A 419 11.33 4.27 12.16
N PHE A 420 11.49 5.58 12.36
CA PHE A 420 10.43 6.57 12.26
C PHE A 420 10.67 7.54 11.10
N ILE A 421 9.57 7.91 10.44
CA ILE A 421 9.54 8.96 9.44
C ILE A 421 8.14 9.58 9.37
N GLY A 422 8.06 10.91 9.31
CA GLY A 422 6.78 11.60 9.27
C GLY A 422 5.93 11.46 10.53
N GLY A 423 6.54 11.15 11.69
CA GLY A 423 5.87 10.90 12.96
C GLY A 423 5.17 9.53 12.99
N ARG A 424 5.70 8.55 12.28
CA ARG A 424 5.15 7.18 12.20
C ARG A 424 6.28 6.16 12.18
N GLU A 425 6.11 5.09 12.93
CA GLU A 425 6.93 3.90 12.80
C GLU A 425 6.76 3.30 11.39
N LEU A 426 7.88 3.02 10.73
CA LEU A 426 7.93 2.34 9.45
C LEU A 426 8.51 0.94 9.56
N ALA A 427 9.50 0.74 10.43
CA ALA A 427 10.16 -0.54 10.62
C ALA A 427 10.52 -0.77 12.09
N ASN A 428 10.65 -2.04 12.46
CA ASN A 428 11.10 -2.52 13.76
C ASN A 428 12.05 -3.70 13.54
N GLY A 429 13.22 -3.65 14.15
CA GLY A 429 14.23 -4.69 14.00
C GLY A 429 15.13 -4.82 15.22
N PHE A 430 15.71 -5.99 15.39
CA PHE A 430 16.56 -6.29 16.54
C PHE A 430 17.53 -7.46 16.28
N SER A 431 18.57 -7.52 17.12
CA SER A 431 19.32 -8.76 17.30
C SER A 431 18.43 -9.78 18.00
N GLU A 432 18.30 -10.96 17.42
CA GLU A 432 17.37 -11.98 17.87
C GLU A 432 17.82 -12.61 19.18
N LEU A 433 16.87 -12.83 20.08
CA LEU A 433 17.11 -13.66 21.26
C LEU A 433 17.31 -15.10 20.82
N ASN A 434 18.49 -15.64 21.05
CA ASN A 434 18.88 -16.99 20.68
C ASN A 434 19.20 -17.91 21.88
N ASP A 435 19.00 -17.43 23.12
CA ASP A 435 19.05 -18.22 24.33
C ASP A 435 17.67 -18.85 24.61
N PRO A 436 17.52 -20.20 24.50
CA PRO A 436 16.23 -20.84 24.69
C PRO A 436 15.73 -20.73 26.15
N ILE A 437 16.62 -20.57 27.14
CA ILE A 437 16.24 -20.46 28.55
C ILE A 437 15.65 -19.06 28.81
N ASP A 438 16.35 -17.99 28.41
CA ASP A 438 15.83 -16.60 28.50
C ASP A 438 14.52 -16.47 27.72
N GLN A 439 14.42 -17.09 26.52
CA GLN A 439 13.18 -17.05 25.73
C GLN A 439 12.01 -17.73 26.45
N ALA A 440 12.24 -18.88 27.05
CA ALA A 440 11.20 -19.58 27.83
C ALA A 440 10.72 -18.73 29.02
N GLU A 441 11.64 -18.11 29.76
CA GLU A 441 11.31 -17.23 30.88
C GLU A 441 10.49 -16.01 30.43
N ARG A 442 10.83 -15.40 29.29
CA ARG A 442 10.07 -14.27 28.75
C ARG A 442 8.68 -14.67 28.27
N PHE A 443 8.54 -15.83 27.64
CA PHE A 443 7.21 -16.34 27.29
C PHE A 443 6.35 -16.62 28.53
N GLN A 444 6.94 -17.11 29.61
CA GLN A 444 6.23 -17.31 30.88
C GLN A 444 5.76 -15.97 31.47
N ALA A 445 6.59 -14.93 31.40
CA ALA A 445 6.21 -13.58 31.80
C ALA A 445 5.05 -13.02 30.96
N GLN A 446 5.07 -13.22 29.66
CA GLN A 446 3.98 -12.82 28.74
C GLN A 446 2.66 -13.55 29.05
N VAL A 447 2.72 -14.85 29.37
CA VAL A 447 1.54 -15.61 29.81
C VAL A 447 0.96 -15.03 31.09
N ALA A 448 1.82 -14.66 32.06
CA ALA A 448 1.37 -14.04 33.30
C ALA A 448 0.70 -12.68 33.08
N GLU A 449 1.20 -11.87 32.14
CA GLU A 449 0.56 -10.62 31.71
C GLU A 449 -0.80 -10.88 31.08
N LYS A 450 -0.89 -11.91 30.24
CA LYS A 450 -2.15 -12.33 29.61
C LYS A 450 -3.19 -12.76 30.63
N ASP A 451 -2.79 -13.57 31.63
CA ASP A 451 -3.66 -13.99 32.72
C ASP A 451 -4.10 -12.79 33.60
N ALA A 452 -3.29 -11.74 33.64
CA ALA A 452 -3.63 -10.48 34.32
C ALA A 452 -4.53 -9.53 33.48
N GLY A 453 -4.93 -9.95 32.24
CA GLY A 453 -5.87 -9.23 31.40
C GLY A 453 -5.23 -8.40 30.28
N ASP A 454 -4.03 -8.77 29.84
CA ASP A 454 -3.43 -8.22 28.63
C ASP A 454 -3.72 -9.15 27.42
N ASP A 455 -4.77 -8.86 26.66
CA ASP A 455 -5.20 -9.66 25.51
C ASP A 455 -4.19 -9.68 24.36
N GLU A 456 -3.23 -8.74 24.34
CA GLU A 456 -2.19 -8.61 23.31
C GLU A 456 -0.91 -9.38 23.67
N ALA A 457 -0.75 -9.79 24.91
CA ALA A 457 0.41 -10.55 25.37
C ALA A 457 0.52 -11.92 24.64
N MET A 458 1.76 -12.35 24.40
CA MET A 458 2.05 -13.55 23.64
C MET A 458 1.68 -14.84 24.39
N HIS A 459 1.42 -15.89 23.61
CA HIS A 459 1.28 -17.25 24.11
C HIS A 459 2.65 -17.92 24.28
N TYR A 460 2.72 -18.96 25.14
CA TYR A 460 3.90 -19.81 25.22
C TYR A 460 3.95 -20.76 24.01
N ASP A 461 4.97 -20.63 23.17
CA ASP A 461 5.23 -21.54 22.05
C ASP A 461 6.37 -22.51 22.40
N ALA A 462 5.99 -23.69 22.91
CA ALA A 462 6.95 -24.72 23.30
C ALA A 462 7.76 -25.26 22.11
N GLU A 463 7.14 -25.36 20.92
CA GLU A 463 7.83 -25.84 19.72
C GLU A 463 8.87 -24.84 19.23
N PHE A 464 8.64 -23.54 19.42
CA PHE A 464 9.63 -22.53 19.10
C PHE A 464 10.81 -22.56 20.07
N VAL A 465 10.56 -22.73 21.38
CA VAL A 465 11.63 -22.90 22.36
C VAL A 465 12.45 -24.15 22.03
N GLU A 466 11.81 -25.30 21.75
CA GLU A 466 12.51 -26.50 21.28
C GLU A 466 13.36 -26.24 20.02
N ALA A 467 12.84 -25.45 19.04
CA ALA A 467 13.63 -25.10 17.88
C ALA A 467 14.89 -24.30 18.23
N LEU A 468 14.81 -23.37 19.20
CA LEU A 468 15.98 -22.63 19.70
C LEU A 468 17.01 -23.56 20.40
N GLU A 469 16.58 -24.66 21.04
CA GLU A 469 17.48 -25.65 21.65
C GLU A 469 18.35 -26.39 20.61
N TYR A 470 17.92 -26.44 19.33
CA TYR A 470 18.76 -26.94 18.24
C TYR A 470 19.80 -25.91 17.77
N GLY A 471 19.70 -24.66 18.21
CA GLY A 471 20.65 -23.58 17.97
C GLY A 471 20.23 -22.62 16.89
N LEU A 472 19.82 -21.41 17.28
CA LEU A 472 19.71 -20.27 16.40
C LEU A 472 21.08 -19.56 16.34
N PRO A 473 21.73 -19.43 15.18
CA PRO A 473 22.97 -18.64 15.07
C PRO A 473 22.70 -17.18 15.48
N PRO A 474 23.73 -16.39 15.82
CA PRO A 474 23.56 -14.94 15.97
C PRO A 474 22.85 -14.40 14.74
N THR A 475 21.68 -13.82 14.94
CA THR A 475 20.77 -13.43 13.85
C THR A 475 20.19 -12.05 14.16
N ALA A 476 19.95 -11.28 13.14
CA ALA A 476 19.14 -10.07 13.24
C ALA A 476 17.94 -10.15 12.29
N GLY A 477 16.79 -9.65 12.78
CA GLY A 477 15.54 -9.63 12.04
C GLY A 477 14.90 -8.25 12.01
N GLU A 478 14.15 -7.96 10.96
CA GLU A 478 13.45 -6.69 10.78
C GLU A 478 12.15 -6.87 10.04
N GLY A 479 11.12 -6.14 10.49
CA GLY A 479 9.85 -5.98 9.82
C GLY A 479 9.65 -4.57 9.31
N ILE A 480 9.22 -4.41 8.04
CA ILE A 480 8.92 -3.10 7.42
C ILE A 480 7.48 -3.08 6.92
N GLY A 481 6.73 -2.04 7.31
CA GLY A 481 5.36 -1.83 6.83
C GLY A 481 5.32 -1.35 5.38
N ILE A 482 5.04 -2.24 4.43
CA ILE A 482 4.99 -1.89 2.99
C ILE A 482 3.89 -0.87 2.71
N ASP A 483 2.73 -0.97 3.34
CA ASP A 483 1.64 -0.02 3.14
C ASP A 483 2.05 1.40 3.55
N ARG A 484 2.73 1.54 4.69
CA ARG A 484 3.26 2.84 5.17
C ARG A 484 4.35 3.39 4.24
N LEU A 485 5.27 2.54 3.76
CA LEU A 485 6.30 2.94 2.81
C LEU A 485 5.70 3.42 1.49
N VAL A 486 4.69 2.73 0.96
CA VAL A 486 3.99 3.12 -0.26
C VAL A 486 3.28 4.46 -0.09
N MET A 487 2.68 4.74 1.07
CA MET A 487 2.07 6.06 1.34
C MET A 487 3.08 7.19 1.21
N LEU A 488 4.29 7.02 1.72
CA LEU A 488 5.37 8.01 1.62
C LEU A 488 5.83 8.20 0.18
N LEU A 489 6.16 7.10 -0.52
CA LEU A 489 6.73 7.15 -1.87
C LEU A 489 5.69 7.49 -2.95
N SER A 490 4.39 7.27 -2.72
CA SER A 490 3.35 7.64 -3.68
C SER A 490 2.96 9.12 -3.63
N LEU A 491 3.49 9.87 -2.66
CA LEU A 491 3.24 11.31 -2.47
C LEU A 491 1.74 11.64 -2.26
N ILE A 492 0.92 10.66 -1.89
CA ILE A 492 -0.52 10.84 -1.78
C ILE A 492 -0.91 11.10 -0.34
N HIS A 493 -1.73 12.14 -0.17
CA HIS A 493 -2.24 12.61 1.11
C HIS A 493 -3.39 11.76 1.70
N ILE A 494 -3.67 10.57 1.13
CA ILE A 494 -4.84 9.78 1.49
C ILE A 494 -4.41 8.67 2.46
N SER A 495 -5.13 8.56 3.56
CA SER A 495 -5.07 7.41 4.45
C SER A 495 -5.24 6.11 3.64
N GLU A 496 -4.24 5.26 3.64
CA GLU A 496 -4.17 3.93 3.03
C GLU A 496 -4.82 3.79 1.63
N PRO A 497 -4.11 4.15 0.55
CA PRO A 497 -4.61 3.97 -0.82
C PRO A 497 -4.86 2.51 -1.20
N THR A 498 -4.43 1.58 -0.37
CA THR A 498 -4.47 0.14 -0.62
C THR A 498 -5.57 -0.60 0.12
N ARG A 499 -6.45 0.09 0.89
CA ARG A 499 -7.61 -0.53 1.52
C ARG A 499 -8.39 -1.34 0.48
N HIS A 500 -8.48 -2.65 0.71
CA HIS A 500 -9.23 -3.55 -0.15
C HIS A 500 -10.73 -3.31 0.00
N CYS A 501 -11.46 -3.54 -1.09
CA CYS A 501 -12.92 -3.48 -1.15
C CYS A 501 -13.64 -4.40 -0.15
N THR A 502 -12.93 -5.32 0.48
CA THR A 502 -13.48 -6.34 1.37
C THR A 502 -13.96 -5.83 2.73
N LEU A 503 -13.39 -4.73 3.25
CA LEU A 503 -13.80 -4.16 4.54
C LEU A 503 -14.97 -3.16 4.44
N SER A 504 -15.39 -2.82 3.24
CA SER A 504 -16.47 -1.86 2.99
C SER A 504 -17.88 -2.41 3.21
N GLY A 505 -18.04 -3.65 3.64
CA GLY A 505 -19.33 -4.26 3.97
C GLY A 505 -19.74 -4.19 5.44
N MET A 506 -18.87 -3.69 6.34
CA MET A 506 -19.25 -3.53 7.74
C MET A 506 -20.08 -2.25 7.92
N PRO A 507 -21.22 -2.30 8.64
CA PRO A 507 -22.00 -1.11 8.95
C PRO A 507 -21.17 -0.16 9.81
N SER A 508 -21.30 1.14 9.55
CA SER A 508 -20.67 2.24 10.29
C SER A 508 -21.28 2.48 11.69
N SER A 509 -21.72 1.40 12.35
CA SER A 509 -22.32 1.47 13.68
C SER A 509 -21.76 0.35 14.55
N ALA A 510 -20.66 0.65 15.20
CA ALA A 510 -20.34 0.15 16.53
C ALA A 510 -19.37 1.14 17.18
#